data_f0ed69defb619302b1e8bec1e33a9e4b
#
_entry.id   f0ed69defb619302b1e8bec1e33a9e4b
#
_cell.length_a   1.000
_cell.length_b   1.000
_cell.length_c   1.000
_cell.angle_alpha   90.00
_cell.angle_beta   90.00
_cell.angle_gamma   90.00
#
_symmetry.space_group_name_H-M   'P 1'
#
loop_
_entity.id
_entity.type
_entity.pdbx_description
1 polymer ?
#
loop_
_entity_poly.entity_id
_entity_poly.type
_entity_poly.pdbx_seq_one_letter_code
_entity_poly.pdbx_strand_id
1 'polypeptide(L)'
;MRRSIGVVATGHLWAGIVDGTELGSVKTYPDLGQPHVDLKGVPASEILSILRGQIRALAEEGPIESVGAGFPGVIRNGVILESPNLGQLKGLHVADDLRAGLKADGIDVPVCAINDADALAAGIAATHETMDSLVRVWYLGDGIGYGRYPHHDGVWEAGHMVVSLDPKERFCGCGGTGHLEGIMGHRAMRLRFLDMEPEEVFAAARHGDQRAGDFQKLWHRALAAATATSIHLDGPGRFYIAGPNSEFVDVRLVGGYLHEMVKMSPLQGSYFQIIPTGHDMALIGAAVASRSK
;
A
#
# COMPACT_ATOMS: atom_id res chain seq x y z
N MET A 1 24.50 -12.84 -7.18
CA MET A 1 23.45 -11.88 -6.76
C MET A 1 22.10 -12.43 -7.22
N ARG A 2 21.07 -12.33 -6.40
CA ARG A 2 19.74 -12.89 -6.73
C ARG A 2 18.94 -11.83 -7.48
N ARG A 3 18.83 -11.96 -8.80
CA ARG A 3 18.10 -11.03 -9.65
C ARG A 3 16.66 -11.50 -9.80
N SER A 4 15.70 -10.65 -9.46
CA SER A 4 14.27 -10.93 -9.55
C SER A 4 13.53 -9.77 -10.18
N ILE A 5 12.30 -9.98 -10.63
CA ILE A 5 11.45 -8.89 -11.11
C ILE A 5 10.35 -8.65 -10.07
N GLY A 6 10.22 -7.38 -9.66
CA GLY A 6 9.07 -6.89 -8.91
C GLY A 6 8.06 -6.25 -9.84
N VAL A 7 6.80 -6.53 -9.60
CA VAL A 7 5.66 -5.95 -10.32
C VAL A 7 4.70 -5.31 -9.33
N VAL A 8 4.14 -4.16 -9.68
CA VAL A 8 3.10 -3.50 -8.87
C VAL A 8 2.00 -2.97 -9.79
N ALA A 9 0.77 -3.31 -9.47
CA ALA A 9 -0.42 -2.83 -10.17
C ALA A 9 -1.21 -1.90 -9.25
N THR A 10 -0.99 -0.60 -9.41
CA THR A 10 -1.72 0.46 -8.68
C THR A 10 -2.45 1.36 -9.68
N GLY A 11 -2.22 2.66 -9.72
CA GLY A 11 -2.73 3.55 -10.78
C GLY A 11 -2.08 3.32 -12.15
N HIS A 12 -0.93 2.64 -12.16
CA HIS A 12 -0.17 2.19 -13.34
C HIS A 12 0.26 0.74 -13.11
N LEU A 13 0.69 0.08 -14.19
CA LEU A 13 1.38 -1.21 -14.10
C LEU A 13 2.88 -0.93 -14.15
N TRP A 14 3.59 -1.36 -13.12
CA TRP A 14 5.03 -1.18 -12.99
C TRP A 14 5.70 -2.54 -12.95
N ALA A 15 6.83 -2.69 -13.62
CA ALA A 15 7.71 -3.84 -13.48
C ALA A 15 9.15 -3.36 -13.42
N GLY A 16 9.95 -3.91 -12.52
CA GLY A 16 11.34 -3.51 -12.32
C GLY A 16 12.26 -4.67 -12.00
N ILE A 17 13.48 -4.64 -12.52
CA ILE A 17 14.53 -5.58 -12.14
C ILE A 17 15.09 -5.17 -10.78
N VAL A 18 15.21 -6.13 -9.89
CA VAL A 18 15.77 -5.94 -8.55
C VAL A 18 16.94 -6.90 -8.35
N ASP A 19 18.15 -6.34 -8.18
CA ASP A 19 19.35 -7.09 -7.83
C ASP A 19 19.71 -6.85 -6.36
N GLY A 20 19.55 -7.89 -5.54
CA GLY A 20 19.59 -7.70 -4.09
C GLY A 20 18.45 -6.81 -3.61
N THR A 21 18.74 -5.57 -3.23
CA THR A 21 17.77 -4.52 -2.86
C THR A 21 17.87 -3.29 -3.77
N GLU A 22 18.64 -3.38 -4.84
CA GLU A 22 18.82 -2.28 -5.79
C GLU A 22 17.84 -2.44 -6.95
N LEU A 23 17.11 -1.37 -7.26
CA LEU A 23 16.19 -1.29 -8.39
C LEU A 23 16.97 -0.85 -9.62
N GLY A 24 16.92 -1.65 -10.69
CA GLY A 24 17.50 -1.36 -11.99
C GLY A 24 16.48 -0.82 -12.99
N SER A 25 16.47 -1.39 -14.18
CA SER A 25 15.53 -1.00 -15.24
C SER A 25 14.08 -1.17 -14.84
N VAL A 26 13.24 -0.19 -15.17
CA VAL A 26 11.81 -0.18 -14.89
C VAL A 26 11.01 -0.01 -16.18
N LYS A 27 9.92 -0.73 -16.30
CA LYS A 27 8.89 -0.58 -17.33
C LYS A 27 7.59 -0.12 -16.71
N THR A 28 6.84 0.71 -17.40
CA THR A 28 5.55 1.24 -16.93
C THR A 28 4.48 1.09 -18.01
N TYR A 29 3.23 1.04 -17.59
CA TYR A 29 2.07 1.17 -18.46
C TYR A 29 0.99 2.01 -17.77
N PRO A 30 0.46 3.06 -18.43
CA PRO A 30 1.00 3.64 -19.65
C PRO A 30 2.44 4.13 -19.46
N ASP A 31 3.19 4.31 -20.54
CA ASP A 31 4.54 4.86 -20.49
C ASP A 31 4.52 6.26 -19.86
N LEU A 32 5.59 6.62 -19.16
CA LEU A 32 5.71 7.95 -18.54
C LEU A 32 5.59 9.04 -19.62
N GLY A 33 4.69 10.01 -19.33
CA GLY A 33 4.36 11.08 -20.29
C GLY A 33 3.22 10.77 -21.27
N GLN A 34 2.73 9.55 -21.30
CA GLN A 34 1.50 9.19 -22.00
C GLN A 34 0.26 9.63 -21.20
N PRO A 35 -0.89 9.85 -21.87
CA PRO A 35 -2.14 10.10 -21.17
C PRO A 35 -2.46 9.01 -20.12
N HIS A 36 -3.01 9.44 -19.00
CA HIS A 36 -3.43 8.51 -17.96
C HIS A 36 -4.47 7.52 -18.50
N VAL A 37 -4.28 6.23 -18.21
CA VAL A 37 -5.23 5.16 -18.50
C VAL A 37 -5.86 4.73 -17.18
N ASP A 38 -7.19 4.82 -17.10
CA ASP A 38 -7.89 4.25 -15.95
C ASP A 38 -7.88 2.72 -16.06
N LEU A 39 -7.04 2.08 -15.27
CA LEU A 39 -6.91 0.62 -15.25
C LEU A 39 -8.20 -0.10 -14.89
N LYS A 40 -9.19 0.58 -14.29
CA LYS A 40 -10.51 -0.02 -13.99
C LYS A 40 -11.27 -0.41 -15.25
N GLY A 41 -11.00 0.28 -16.36
CA GLY A 41 -11.60 -0.01 -17.68
C GLY A 41 -10.83 -1.06 -18.48
N VAL A 42 -9.64 -1.47 -18.04
CA VAL A 42 -8.80 -2.44 -18.77
C VAL A 42 -9.16 -3.87 -18.38
N PRO A 43 -9.47 -4.76 -19.34
CA PRO A 43 -9.79 -6.16 -19.03
C PRO A 43 -8.66 -6.88 -18.27
N ALA A 44 -8.99 -7.80 -17.38
CA ALA A 44 -8.02 -8.56 -16.60
C ALA A 44 -6.97 -9.28 -17.45
N SER A 45 -7.41 -9.89 -18.57
CA SER A 45 -6.53 -10.57 -19.52
C SER A 45 -5.53 -9.63 -20.19
N GLU A 46 -5.93 -8.39 -20.44
CA GLU A 46 -5.06 -7.36 -21.02
C GLU A 46 -4.04 -6.87 -19.98
N ILE A 47 -4.45 -6.65 -18.72
CA ILE A 47 -3.54 -6.33 -17.61
C ILE A 47 -2.45 -7.40 -17.49
N LEU A 48 -2.84 -8.70 -17.47
CA LEU A 48 -1.88 -9.79 -17.41
C LEU A 48 -0.96 -9.84 -18.65
N SER A 49 -1.50 -9.57 -19.82
CA SER A 49 -0.71 -9.53 -21.08
C SER A 49 0.32 -8.41 -21.05
N ILE A 50 -0.04 -7.22 -20.57
CA ILE A 50 0.86 -6.09 -20.43
C ILE A 50 1.99 -6.43 -19.43
N LEU A 51 1.63 -6.92 -18.25
CA LEU A 51 2.62 -7.31 -17.21
C LEU A 51 3.58 -8.38 -17.74
N ARG A 52 3.05 -9.41 -18.42
CA ARG A 52 3.86 -10.45 -19.06
C ARG A 52 4.82 -9.87 -20.08
N GLY A 53 4.36 -8.92 -20.92
CA GLY A 53 5.20 -8.22 -21.89
C GLY A 53 6.33 -7.42 -21.24
N GLN A 54 6.03 -6.71 -20.15
CA GLN A 54 7.02 -5.96 -19.36
C GLN A 54 8.07 -6.89 -18.72
N ILE A 55 7.62 -8.00 -18.10
CA ILE A 55 8.51 -8.99 -17.47
C ILE A 55 9.43 -9.61 -18.52
N ARG A 56 8.89 -10.00 -19.69
CA ARG A 56 9.67 -10.56 -20.79
C ARG A 56 10.75 -9.59 -21.26
N ALA A 57 10.39 -8.33 -21.50
CA ALA A 57 11.34 -7.32 -21.94
C ALA A 57 12.47 -7.07 -20.91
N LEU A 58 12.15 -7.13 -19.61
CA LEU A 58 13.16 -7.01 -18.56
C LEU A 58 14.02 -8.28 -18.44
N ALA A 59 13.47 -9.46 -18.70
CA ALA A 59 14.21 -10.72 -18.66
C ALA A 59 15.23 -10.84 -19.83
N GLU A 60 15.06 -10.10 -20.93
CA GLU A 60 16.05 -10.00 -22.01
C GLU A 60 17.38 -9.36 -21.54
N GLU A 61 17.35 -8.55 -20.47
CA GLU A 61 18.55 -7.94 -19.87
C GLU A 61 19.43 -8.93 -19.09
N GLY A 62 18.98 -10.19 -18.92
CA GLY A 62 19.72 -11.28 -18.28
C GLY A 62 18.83 -12.19 -17.43
N PRO A 63 19.40 -13.29 -16.91
CA PRO A 63 18.64 -14.31 -16.19
C PRO A 63 18.02 -13.74 -14.92
N ILE A 64 16.80 -14.19 -14.63
CA ILE A 64 16.04 -13.88 -13.41
C ILE A 64 15.71 -15.17 -12.65
N GLU A 65 15.58 -15.10 -11.33
CA GLU A 65 15.31 -16.26 -10.47
C GLU A 65 13.84 -16.37 -10.07
N SER A 66 13.11 -15.24 -10.00
CA SER A 66 11.71 -15.20 -9.57
C SER A 66 11.01 -13.91 -10.00
N VAL A 67 9.68 -13.93 -9.93
CA VAL A 67 8.81 -12.75 -10.12
C VAL A 67 7.90 -12.59 -8.91
N GLY A 68 7.87 -11.41 -8.32
CA GLY A 68 6.93 -11.04 -7.28
C GLY A 68 5.97 -9.96 -7.77
N ALA A 69 4.69 -10.09 -7.47
CA ALA A 69 3.67 -9.16 -7.93
C ALA A 69 2.83 -8.64 -6.77
N GLY A 70 2.78 -7.30 -6.64
CA GLY A 70 1.94 -6.57 -5.69
C GLY A 70 0.66 -6.08 -6.37
N PHE A 71 -0.50 -6.45 -5.83
CA PHE A 71 -1.80 -6.02 -6.32
C PHE A 71 -2.63 -5.42 -5.19
N PRO A 72 -3.52 -4.46 -5.50
CA PRO A 72 -4.43 -3.91 -4.50
C PRO A 72 -5.52 -4.93 -4.12
N GLY A 73 -5.85 -4.98 -2.84
CA GLY A 73 -6.92 -5.80 -2.29
C GLY A 73 -6.47 -7.04 -1.54
N VAL A 74 -7.40 -7.96 -1.33
CA VAL A 74 -7.21 -9.18 -0.54
C VAL A 74 -6.64 -10.29 -1.41
N ILE A 75 -5.40 -10.71 -1.15
CA ILE A 75 -4.73 -11.79 -1.89
C ILE A 75 -4.43 -12.94 -0.95
N ARG A 76 -4.77 -14.16 -1.37
CA ARG A 76 -4.48 -15.38 -0.64
C ARG A 76 -4.04 -16.48 -1.59
N ASN A 77 -2.91 -17.10 -1.32
CA ASN A 77 -2.34 -18.18 -2.14
C ASN A 77 -2.26 -17.83 -3.63
N GLY A 78 -1.90 -16.60 -3.96
CA GLY A 78 -1.80 -16.12 -5.36
C GLY A 78 -3.13 -15.81 -6.05
N VAL A 79 -4.26 -15.89 -5.32
CA VAL A 79 -5.61 -15.57 -5.81
C VAL A 79 -6.06 -14.22 -5.28
N ILE A 80 -6.56 -13.36 -6.15
CA ILE A 80 -7.17 -12.08 -5.77
C ILE A 80 -8.62 -12.35 -5.32
N LEU A 81 -8.88 -12.40 -4.02
CA LEU A 81 -10.21 -12.67 -3.47
C LEU A 81 -11.13 -11.46 -3.59
N GLU A 82 -10.57 -10.26 -3.42
CA GLU A 82 -11.28 -8.99 -3.52
C GLU A 82 -10.30 -7.90 -3.96
N SER A 83 -10.73 -6.99 -4.83
CA SER A 83 -9.94 -5.83 -5.25
C SER A 83 -10.85 -4.64 -5.56
N PRO A 84 -11.13 -3.76 -4.57
CA PRO A 84 -12.02 -2.62 -4.77
C PRO A 84 -11.56 -1.66 -5.87
N ASN A 85 -10.24 -1.54 -6.06
CA ASN A 85 -9.64 -0.64 -7.05
C ASN A 85 -9.55 -1.25 -8.45
N LEU A 86 -9.44 -2.57 -8.56
CA LEU A 86 -9.36 -3.32 -9.82
C LEU A 86 -10.32 -4.51 -9.78
N GLY A 87 -11.62 -4.23 -9.68
CA GLY A 87 -12.67 -5.23 -9.47
C GLY A 87 -12.72 -6.33 -10.53
N GLN A 88 -12.24 -6.06 -11.76
CA GLN A 88 -12.12 -7.05 -12.83
C GLN A 88 -11.09 -8.16 -12.54
N LEU A 89 -10.19 -7.95 -11.56
CA LEU A 89 -9.20 -8.96 -11.15
C LEU A 89 -9.74 -9.94 -10.08
N LYS A 90 -10.92 -9.71 -9.55
CA LYS A 90 -11.53 -10.58 -8.53
C LYS A 90 -11.67 -12.02 -9.02
N GLY A 91 -11.22 -12.97 -8.21
CA GLY A 91 -11.23 -14.39 -8.51
C GLY A 91 -10.08 -14.87 -9.39
N LEU A 92 -9.19 -14.00 -9.84
CA LEU A 92 -8.07 -14.36 -10.70
C LEU A 92 -6.97 -15.08 -9.90
N HIS A 93 -6.47 -16.18 -10.45
CA HIS A 93 -5.29 -16.90 -9.97
C HIS A 93 -4.02 -16.25 -10.52
N VAL A 94 -3.79 -14.99 -10.13
CA VAL A 94 -2.82 -14.12 -10.79
C VAL A 94 -1.39 -14.68 -10.79
N ALA A 95 -0.97 -15.37 -9.73
CA ALA A 95 0.35 -15.99 -9.67
C ALA A 95 0.50 -17.15 -10.67
N ASP A 96 -0.51 -18.03 -10.74
CA ASP A 96 -0.51 -19.18 -11.65
C ASP A 96 -0.65 -18.74 -13.11
N ASP A 97 -1.52 -17.77 -13.38
CA ASP A 97 -1.78 -17.25 -14.72
C ASP A 97 -0.55 -16.55 -15.29
N LEU A 98 0.12 -15.71 -14.48
CA LEU A 98 1.39 -15.08 -14.87
C LEU A 98 2.49 -16.13 -15.08
N ARG A 99 2.61 -17.11 -14.17
CA ARG A 99 3.59 -18.19 -14.30
C ARG A 99 3.38 -19.01 -15.57
N ALA A 100 2.15 -19.40 -15.85
CA ALA A 100 1.80 -20.16 -17.06
C ALA A 100 2.11 -19.38 -18.33
N GLY A 101 1.77 -18.09 -18.35
CA GLY A 101 2.09 -17.20 -19.46
C GLY A 101 3.59 -17.03 -19.69
N LEU A 102 4.37 -16.80 -18.64
CA LEU A 102 5.83 -16.65 -18.70
C LEU A 102 6.50 -17.94 -19.16
N LYS A 103 6.02 -19.10 -18.67
CA LYS A 103 6.53 -20.41 -19.10
C LYS A 103 6.31 -20.64 -20.59
N ALA A 104 5.19 -20.20 -21.15
CA ALA A 104 4.95 -20.25 -22.58
C ALA A 104 5.90 -19.35 -23.41
N ASP A 105 6.47 -18.31 -22.78
CA ASP A 105 7.51 -17.45 -23.35
C ASP A 105 8.94 -17.98 -23.10
N GLY A 106 9.10 -19.16 -22.51
CA GLY A 106 10.40 -19.75 -22.19
C GLY A 106 11.01 -19.28 -20.87
N ILE A 107 10.26 -18.54 -20.02
CA ILE A 107 10.68 -18.04 -18.72
C ILE A 107 10.01 -18.93 -17.64
N ASP A 108 10.71 -19.98 -17.20
CA ASP A 108 10.19 -20.91 -16.17
C ASP A 108 10.78 -20.56 -14.79
N VAL A 109 10.16 -19.61 -14.12
CA VAL A 109 10.54 -19.14 -12.79
C VAL A 109 9.33 -19.14 -11.84
N PRO A 110 9.53 -19.23 -10.52
CA PRO A 110 8.46 -19.09 -9.55
C PRO A 110 7.86 -17.67 -9.62
N VAL A 111 6.54 -17.60 -9.47
CA VAL A 111 5.78 -16.35 -9.39
C VAL A 111 5.01 -16.35 -8.08
N CYS A 112 5.06 -15.26 -7.34
CA CYS A 112 4.20 -15.04 -6.17
C CYS A 112 3.40 -13.74 -6.33
N ALA A 113 2.25 -13.68 -5.68
CA ALA A 113 1.45 -12.46 -5.58
C ALA A 113 1.15 -12.17 -4.11
N ILE A 114 1.22 -10.90 -3.75
CA ILE A 114 0.95 -10.36 -2.42
C ILE A 114 0.18 -9.04 -2.54
N ASN A 115 -0.35 -8.54 -1.43
CA ASN A 115 -0.93 -7.20 -1.40
C ASN A 115 0.14 -6.13 -1.68
N ASP A 116 -0.23 -5.04 -2.36
CA ASP A 116 0.67 -3.95 -2.75
C ASP A 116 1.25 -3.19 -1.54
N ALA A 117 0.47 -3.00 -0.47
CA ALA A 117 0.96 -2.40 0.76
C ALA A 117 1.92 -3.34 1.53
N ASP A 118 1.71 -4.66 1.48
CA ASP A 118 2.66 -5.64 2.01
C ASP A 118 3.95 -5.64 1.19
N ALA A 119 3.86 -5.52 -0.13
CA ALA A 119 5.03 -5.34 -0.98
C ALA A 119 5.81 -4.07 -0.58
N LEU A 120 5.11 -2.95 -0.35
CA LEU A 120 5.74 -1.73 0.14
C LEU A 120 6.44 -1.94 1.49
N ALA A 121 5.78 -2.62 2.44
CA ALA A 121 6.37 -2.91 3.76
C ALA A 121 7.63 -3.79 3.64
N ALA A 122 7.61 -4.81 2.77
CA ALA A 122 8.76 -5.67 2.50
C ALA A 122 9.93 -4.90 1.87
N GLY A 123 9.66 -3.99 0.95
CA GLY A 123 10.67 -3.12 0.33
C GLY A 123 11.33 -2.18 1.31
N ILE A 124 10.53 -1.57 2.19
CA ILE A 124 11.06 -0.73 3.27
C ILE A 124 11.92 -1.56 4.23
N ALA A 125 11.45 -2.73 4.64
CA ALA A 125 12.23 -3.60 5.51
C ALA A 125 13.58 -3.98 4.89
N ALA A 126 13.59 -4.30 3.60
CA ALA A 126 14.79 -4.68 2.87
C ALA A 126 15.78 -3.52 2.69
N THR A 127 15.30 -2.34 2.30
CA THR A 127 16.14 -1.17 2.01
C THR A 127 16.63 -0.45 3.28
N HIS A 128 15.92 -0.58 4.40
CA HIS A 128 16.33 -0.01 5.69
C HIS A 128 17.02 -1.03 6.62
N GLU A 129 17.38 -2.20 6.09
CA GLU A 129 18.06 -3.27 6.84
C GLU A 129 17.31 -3.67 8.13
N THR A 130 15.98 -3.72 8.07
CA THR A 130 15.11 -4.01 9.20
C THR A 130 14.31 -5.31 9.02
N MET A 131 14.87 -6.26 8.25
CA MET A 131 14.24 -7.55 7.94
C MET A 131 13.95 -8.42 9.17
N ASP A 132 14.63 -8.19 10.29
CA ASP A 132 14.40 -8.89 11.57
C ASP A 132 13.37 -8.20 12.47
N SER A 133 12.75 -7.13 11.98
CA SER A 133 11.82 -6.31 12.76
C SER A 133 10.43 -6.28 12.14
N LEU A 134 9.42 -6.09 12.98
CA LEU A 134 8.07 -5.82 12.51
C LEU A 134 8.00 -4.42 11.91
N VAL A 135 7.83 -4.34 10.59
CA VAL A 135 7.61 -3.11 9.84
C VAL A 135 6.14 -3.03 9.45
N ARG A 136 5.54 -1.87 9.63
CA ARG A 136 4.14 -1.60 9.27
C ARG A 136 4.07 -0.30 8.48
N VAL A 137 3.21 -0.29 7.48
CA VAL A 137 3.03 0.86 6.58
C VAL A 137 1.57 1.28 6.56
N TRP A 138 1.33 2.55 6.76
CA TRP A 138 0.09 3.21 6.42
C TRP A 138 0.25 3.88 5.07
N TYR A 139 -0.50 3.44 4.07
CA TYR A 139 -0.57 4.10 2.77
C TYR A 139 -1.79 5.00 2.73
N LEU A 140 -1.57 6.31 2.70
CA LEU A 140 -2.61 7.34 2.77
C LEU A 140 -2.89 7.89 1.36
N GLY A 141 -3.98 7.42 0.75
CA GLY A 141 -4.39 7.81 -0.60
C GLY A 141 -5.90 8.03 -0.70
N ASP A 142 -6.52 7.68 -1.82
CA ASP A 142 -7.98 7.70 -2.00
C ASP A 142 -8.67 6.85 -0.93
N GLY A 143 -8.15 5.65 -0.70
CA GLY A 143 -8.41 4.82 0.46
C GLY A 143 -7.21 4.79 1.41
N ILE A 144 -7.29 3.94 2.44
CA ILE A 144 -6.24 3.73 3.42
C ILE A 144 -5.76 2.29 3.35
N GLY A 145 -4.54 2.10 2.83
CA GLY A 145 -3.86 0.81 2.81
C GLY A 145 -3.06 0.55 4.09
N TYR A 146 -2.91 -0.72 4.43
CA TYR A 146 -2.06 -1.16 5.54
C TYR A 146 -1.24 -2.36 5.09
N GLY A 147 0.08 -2.22 5.16
CA GLY A 147 1.01 -3.29 4.86
C GLY A 147 1.86 -3.66 6.07
N ARG A 148 2.30 -4.91 6.13
CA ARG A 148 3.19 -5.40 7.17
C ARG A 148 4.29 -6.31 6.61
N TYR A 149 5.43 -6.27 7.29
CA TYR A 149 6.51 -7.21 7.10
C TYR A 149 7.01 -7.68 8.48
N PRO A 150 7.28 -8.98 8.73
CA PRO A 150 7.18 -10.09 7.78
C PRO A 150 5.76 -10.29 7.25
N HIS A 151 5.67 -10.74 5.98
CA HIS A 151 4.39 -11.12 5.39
C HIS A 151 3.80 -12.31 6.16
N HIS A 152 2.51 -12.24 6.41
CA HIS A 152 1.76 -13.30 7.07
C HIS A 152 0.49 -13.57 6.27
N ASP A 153 0.15 -14.83 6.06
CA ASP A 153 -1.08 -15.22 5.38
C ASP A 153 -2.31 -14.82 6.21
N GLY A 154 -2.86 -13.68 5.90
CA GLY A 154 -4.01 -13.10 6.60
C GLY A 154 -4.67 -12.01 5.74
N VAL A 155 -5.75 -11.45 6.27
CA VAL A 155 -6.42 -10.28 5.72
C VAL A 155 -6.19 -9.12 6.67
N TRP A 156 -5.52 -8.08 6.21
CA TRP A 156 -5.12 -6.94 7.00
C TRP A 156 -5.74 -5.65 6.47
N GLU A 157 -7.07 -5.61 6.43
CA GLU A 157 -7.83 -4.45 5.96
C GLU A 157 -7.95 -3.38 7.07
N ALA A 158 -6.80 -2.91 7.56
CA ALA A 158 -6.75 -1.97 8.69
C ALA A 158 -7.31 -0.57 8.35
N GLY A 159 -7.42 -0.20 7.07
CA GLY A 159 -8.17 0.98 6.65
C GLY A 159 -9.64 0.94 7.06
N HIS A 160 -10.18 -0.26 7.27
CA HIS A 160 -11.55 -0.48 7.72
C HIS A 160 -11.68 -0.70 9.24
N MET A 161 -10.62 -0.49 10.03
CA MET A 161 -10.74 -0.45 11.49
C MET A 161 -11.74 0.63 11.93
N VAL A 162 -12.60 0.29 12.88
CA VAL A 162 -13.51 1.24 13.50
C VAL A 162 -12.71 2.09 14.50
N VAL A 163 -12.55 3.37 14.18
CA VAL A 163 -11.83 4.36 15.01
C VAL A 163 -12.75 5.45 15.55
N SER A 164 -14.02 5.43 15.15
CA SER A 164 -15.06 6.31 15.64
C SER A 164 -16.35 5.53 15.87
N LEU A 165 -17.02 5.81 16.98
CA LEU A 165 -18.35 5.28 17.30
C LEU A 165 -19.48 6.25 16.93
N ASP A 166 -19.17 7.40 16.34
CA ASP A 166 -20.18 8.34 15.87
C ASP A 166 -20.91 7.72 14.67
N PRO A 167 -22.25 7.52 14.74
CA PRO A 167 -23.02 6.95 13.65
C PRO A 167 -23.08 7.83 12.39
N LYS A 168 -22.60 9.08 12.48
CA LYS A 168 -22.50 10.00 11.35
C LYS A 168 -21.26 9.76 10.49
N GLU A 169 -20.27 9.01 11.01
CA GLU A 169 -19.04 8.67 10.30
C GLU A 169 -19.28 7.57 9.24
N ARG A 170 -19.91 7.92 8.11
CA ARG A 170 -20.37 7.00 7.05
C ARG A 170 -19.73 7.29 5.69
N PHE A 171 -18.52 7.82 5.66
CA PHE A 171 -17.86 8.25 4.42
C PHE A 171 -16.97 7.17 3.80
N CYS A 172 -16.81 6.01 4.44
CA CYS A 172 -16.04 4.90 3.88
C CYS A 172 -16.73 4.31 2.64
N GLY A 173 -15.94 4.02 1.60
CA GLY A 173 -16.43 3.46 0.34
C GLY A 173 -17.09 2.10 0.46
N CYS A 174 -16.76 1.31 1.51
CA CYS A 174 -17.37 0.01 1.75
C CYS A 174 -18.77 0.08 2.38
N GLY A 175 -19.24 1.27 2.79
CA GLY A 175 -20.51 1.49 3.48
C GLY A 175 -20.48 1.27 5.00
N GLY A 176 -19.34 0.85 5.57
CA GLY A 176 -19.16 0.69 7.01
C GLY A 176 -19.08 2.04 7.74
N THR A 177 -19.44 2.03 9.03
CA THR A 177 -19.50 3.22 9.88
C THR A 177 -18.25 3.33 10.77
N GLY A 178 -17.70 4.52 10.92
CA GLY A 178 -16.59 4.81 11.82
C GLY A 178 -15.24 4.28 11.39
N HIS A 179 -15.10 3.85 10.12
CA HIS A 179 -13.87 3.33 9.57
C HIS A 179 -12.79 4.41 9.43
N LEU A 180 -11.53 4.04 9.64
CA LEU A 180 -10.36 4.91 9.44
C LEU A 180 -10.38 5.57 8.06
N GLU A 181 -10.61 4.79 7.00
CA GLU A 181 -10.70 5.30 5.63
C GLU A 181 -11.82 6.33 5.46
N GLY A 182 -12.96 6.18 6.14
CA GLY A 182 -14.04 7.14 6.12
C GLY A 182 -13.71 8.50 6.75
N ILE A 183 -12.62 8.57 7.51
CA ILE A 183 -12.10 9.82 8.09
C ILE A 183 -10.90 10.32 7.29
N MET A 184 -9.99 9.44 6.89
CA MET A 184 -8.67 9.82 6.40
C MET A 184 -8.50 9.73 4.88
N GLY A 185 -9.30 8.91 4.21
CA GLY A 185 -9.18 8.74 2.76
C GLY A 185 -9.48 10.03 1.98
N HIS A 186 -8.73 10.29 0.92
CA HIS A 186 -8.88 11.49 0.10
C HIS A 186 -10.32 11.64 -0.40
N ARG A 187 -10.90 10.55 -0.92
CA ARG A 187 -12.29 10.50 -1.34
C ARG A 187 -13.27 10.85 -0.20
N ALA A 188 -13.03 10.34 1.01
CA ALA A 188 -13.90 10.60 2.17
C ALA A 188 -13.80 12.07 2.62
N MET A 189 -12.62 12.67 2.55
CA MET A 189 -12.42 14.10 2.83
C MET A 189 -13.20 14.98 1.87
N ARG A 190 -13.17 14.70 0.57
CA ARG A 190 -13.96 15.43 -0.44
C ARG A 190 -15.46 15.29 -0.24
N LEU A 191 -15.94 14.16 0.24
CA LEU A 191 -17.36 13.96 0.60
C LEU A 191 -17.76 14.73 1.86
N ARG A 192 -16.83 14.97 2.78
CA ARG A 192 -17.04 15.70 4.02
C ARG A 192 -16.97 17.24 3.82
N PHE A 193 -16.08 17.69 2.96
CA PHE A 193 -15.85 19.07 2.62
C PHE A 193 -16.21 19.29 1.14
N LEU A 194 -17.50 19.55 0.89
CA LEU A 194 -17.99 19.76 -0.49
C LEU A 194 -17.55 21.09 -1.10
N ASP A 195 -17.03 21.99 -0.28
CA ASP A 195 -16.63 23.36 -0.59
C ASP A 195 -15.11 23.57 -0.62
N MET A 196 -14.33 22.54 -0.28
CA MET A 196 -12.86 22.59 -0.23
C MET A 196 -12.24 21.25 -0.66
N GLU A 197 -11.13 21.31 -1.38
CA GLU A 197 -10.29 20.14 -1.60
C GLU A 197 -9.50 19.80 -0.33
N PRO A 198 -9.03 18.55 -0.13
CA PRO A 198 -8.29 18.15 1.06
C PRO A 198 -7.09 19.05 1.40
N GLU A 199 -6.33 19.47 0.40
CA GLU A 199 -5.19 20.38 0.55
C GLU A 199 -5.62 21.73 1.12
N GLU A 200 -6.78 22.23 0.67
CA GLU A 200 -7.36 23.50 1.14
C GLU A 200 -7.86 23.38 2.58
N VAL A 201 -8.43 22.21 2.97
CA VAL A 201 -8.84 21.95 4.35
C VAL A 201 -7.64 22.04 5.30
N PHE A 202 -6.52 21.36 4.98
CA PHE A 202 -5.33 21.43 5.82
C PHE A 202 -4.66 22.81 5.79
N ALA A 203 -4.74 23.53 4.67
CA ALA A 203 -4.28 24.91 4.59
C ALA A 203 -5.16 25.84 5.46
N ALA A 204 -6.47 25.75 5.38
CA ALA A 204 -7.41 26.51 6.19
C ALA A 204 -7.21 26.27 7.70
N ALA A 205 -6.97 25.01 8.11
CA ALA A 205 -6.66 24.66 9.48
C ALA A 205 -5.40 25.42 10.00
N ARG A 206 -4.34 25.50 9.18
CA ARG A 206 -3.13 26.28 9.51
C ARG A 206 -3.38 27.77 9.63
N HIS A 207 -4.38 28.30 8.95
CA HIS A 207 -4.78 29.72 9.01
C HIS A 207 -5.85 30.00 10.07
N GLY A 208 -6.20 29.00 10.91
CA GLY A 208 -7.06 29.19 12.06
C GLY A 208 -8.57 28.98 11.78
N ASP A 209 -8.94 28.42 10.64
CA ASP A 209 -10.33 27.99 10.42
C ASP A 209 -10.70 26.91 11.44
N GLN A 210 -11.76 27.14 12.21
CA GLN A 210 -12.15 26.29 13.32
C GLN A 210 -12.65 24.90 12.82
N ARG A 211 -13.48 24.86 11.77
CA ARG A 211 -14.03 23.63 11.20
C ARG A 211 -12.93 22.74 10.65
N ALA A 212 -12.02 23.32 9.90
CA ALA A 212 -10.86 22.62 9.33
C ALA A 212 -9.88 22.17 10.42
N GLY A 213 -9.63 23.01 11.44
CA GLY A 213 -8.76 22.68 12.57
C GLY A 213 -9.31 21.53 13.44
N ASP A 214 -10.62 21.49 13.67
CA ASP A 214 -11.25 20.38 14.41
C ASP A 214 -11.20 19.06 13.59
N PHE A 215 -11.36 19.16 12.29
CA PHE A 215 -11.19 18.00 11.40
C PHE A 215 -9.72 17.52 11.36
N GLN A 216 -8.75 18.42 11.27
CA GLN A 216 -7.34 18.07 11.33
C GLN A 216 -6.99 17.28 12.60
N LYS A 217 -7.53 17.68 13.77
CA LYS A 217 -7.35 16.94 15.03
C LYS A 217 -7.99 15.54 14.96
N LEU A 218 -9.23 15.45 14.46
CA LEU A 218 -9.94 14.17 14.28
C LEU A 218 -9.13 13.24 13.36
N TRP A 219 -8.63 13.75 12.23
CA TRP A 219 -7.86 13.02 11.24
C TRP A 219 -6.59 12.40 11.83
N HIS A 220 -5.78 13.19 12.56
CA HIS A 220 -4.56 12.70 13.21
C HIS A 220 -4.88 11.75 14.38
N ARG A 221 -5.95 12.02 15.14
CA ARG A 221 -6.38 11.17 16.24
C ARG A 221 -6.88 9.81 15.73
N ALA A 222 -7.52 9.76 14.57
CA ALA A 222 -7.95 8.52 13.92
C ALA A 222 -6.75 7.63 13.54
N LEU A 223 -5.69 8.20 12.94
CA LEU A 223 -4.45 7.48 12.65
C LEU A 223 -3.79 6.94 13.92
N ALA A 224 -3.74 7.75 14.96
CA ALA A 224 -3.20 7.33 16.26
C ALA A 224 -4.01 6.18 16.87
N ALA A 225 -5.35 6.21 16.78
CA ALA A 225 -6.22 5.16 17.30
C ALA A 225 -6.04 3.83 16.56
N ALA A 226 -5.99 3.86 15.21
CA ALA A 226 -5.71 2.67 14.42
C ALA A 226 -4.31 2.11 14.71
N THR A 227 -3.31 2.98 14.85
CA THR A 227 -1.95 2.59 15.20
C THR A 227 -1.88 1.99 16.61
N ALA A 228 -2.58 2.58 17.60
CA ALA A 228 -2.67 2.03 18.95
C ALA A 228 -3.29 0.63 18.95
N THR A 229 -4.34 0.40 18.16
CA THR A 229 -4.95 -0.92 17.99
C THR A 229 -3.93 -1.92 17.44
N SER A 230 -3.18 -1.56 16.39
CA SER A 230 -2.12 -2.42 15.84
C SER A 230 -1.03 -2.73 16.88
N ILE A 231 -0.64 -1.75 17.70
CA ILE A 231 0.34 -1.95 18.78
C ILE A 231 -0.19 -2.92 19.85
N HIS A 232 -1.46 -2.81 20.24
CA HIS A 232 -2.03 -3.69 21.25
C HIS A 232 -2.22 -5.14 20.76
N LEU A 233 -2.33 -5.35 19.43
CA LEU A 233 -2.46 -6.67 18.83
C LEU A 233 -1.10 -7.31 18.53
N ASP A 234 -0.18 -6.54 17.92
CA ASP A 234 1.07 -7.05 17.34
C ASP A 234 2.33 -6.58 18.08
N GLY A 235 2.18 -5.75 19.12
CA GLY A 235 3.31 -5.15 19.85
C GLY A 235 3.82 -3.85 19.22
N PRO A 236 4.79 -3.19 19.90
CA PRO A 236 5.40 -1.97 19.42
C PRO A 236 6.28 -2.22 18.19
N GLY A 237 6.63 -1.16 17.45
CA GLY A 237 7.51 -1.28 16.29
C GLY A 237 7.52 -0.02 15.45
N ARG A 238 8.05 -0.15 14.24
CA ARG A 238 8.16 0.95 13.29
C ARG A 238 6.90 1.05 12.45
N PHE A 239 6.41 2.28 12.30
CA PHE A 239 5.31 2.62 11.41
C PHE A 239 5.80 3.62 10.37
N TYR A 240 5.74 3.21 9.12
CA TYR A 240 6.02 4.09 8.00
C TYR A 240 4.72 4.66 7.46
N ILE A 241 4.78 5.89 6.97
CA ILE A 241 3.65 6.58 6.36
C ILE A 241 4.03 6.94 4.93
N ALA A 242 3.23 6.51 3.98
CA ALA A 242 3.42 6.73 2.56
C ALA A 242 2.11 7.19 1.90
N GLY A 243 2.17 7.48 0.62
CA GLY A 243 1.01 7.88 -0.18
C GLY A 243 0.83 9.40 -0.26
N PRO A 244 0.01 9.87 -1.19
CA PRO A 244 -0.14 11.31 -1.48
C PRO A 244 -0.59 12.12 -0.26
N ASN A 245 -1.48 11.58 0.59
CA ASN A 245 -1.96 12.29 1.78
C ASN A 245 -0.95 12.27 2.95
N SER A 246 0.23 11.67 2.79
CA SER A 246 1.27 11.67 3.82
C SER A 246 1.80 13.08 4.11
N GLU A 247 1.68 14.01 3.17
CA GLU A 247 2.05 15.42 3.33
C GLU A 247 1.18 16.17 4.38
N PHE A 248 -0.02 15.67 4.66
CA PHE A 248 -0.90 16.25 5.67
C PHE A 248 -0.55 15.82 7.10
N VAL A 249 0.35 14.84 7.25
CA VAL A 249 0.66 14.25 8.55
C VAL A 249 1.62 15.12 9.35
N ASP A 250 1.15 15.57 10.51
CA ASP A 250 2.03 16.05 11.58
C ASP A 250 2.38 14.88 12.51
N VAL A 251 3.59 14.36 12.34
CA VAL A 251 4.11 13.21 13.12
C VAL A 251 4.12 13.49 14.61
N ARG A 252 4.35 14.75 15.04
CA ARG A 252 4.35 15.12 16.45
C ARG A 252 2.96 15.04 17.05
N LEU A 253 1.96 15.52 16.29
CA LEU A 253 0.57 15.46 16.72
C LEU A 253 0.06 14.01 16.82
N VAL A 254 0.35 13.18 15.81
CA VAL A 254 0.01 11.74 15.85
C VAL A 254 0.72 11.06 17.01
N GLY A 255 2.01 11.32 17.21
CA GLY A 255 2.80 10.77 18.32
C GLY A 255 2.25 11.16 19.69
N GLY A 256 1.78 12.41 19.85
CA GLY A 256 1.13 12.89 21.06
C GLY A 256 -0.15 12.11 21.37
N TYR A 257 -1.04 11.96 20.39
CA TYR A 257 -2.25 11.18 20.54
C TYR A 257 -1.96 9.69 20.80
N LEU A 258 -0.96 9.13 20.12
CA LEU A 258 -0.55 7.74 20.36
C LEU A 258 -0.08 7.54 21.79
N HIS A 259 0.68 8.47 22.34
CA HIS A 259 1.14 8.43 23.73
C HIS A 259 -0.03 8.54 24.75
N GLU A 260 -1.11 9.25 24.40
CA GLU A 260 -2.34 9.26 25.19
C GLU A 260 -3.03 7.89 25.22
N MET A 261 -3.00 7.13 24.10
CA MET A 261 -3.74 5.89 23.90
C MET A 261 -2.96 4.65 24.35
N VAL A 262 -1.63 4.65 24.22
CA VAL A 262 -0.76 3.52 24.58
C VAL A 262 -0.06 3.84 25.91
N LYS A 263 -0.60 3.34 27.01
CA LYS A 263 -0.08 3.61 28.37
C LYS A 263 0.76 2.49 28.96
N MET A 264 0.63 1.27 28.43
CA MET A 264 1.40 0.12 28.91
C MET A 264 2.86 0.26 28.52
N SER A 265 3.75 0.39 29.49
CA SER A 265 5.18 0.64 29.28
C SER A 265 5.84 -0.32 28.29
N PRO A 266 5.59 -1.66 28.29
CA PRO A 266 6.16 -2.57 27.31
C PRO A 266 5.70 -2.34 25.87
N LEU A 267 4.60 -1.62 25.66
CA LEU A 267 4.04 -1.31 24.33
C LEU A 267 4.45 0.08 23.82
N GLN A 268 5.16 0.85 24.63
CA GLN A 268 5.69 2.16 24.23
C GLN A 268 7.00 1.96 23.42
N GLY A 269 7.38 2.97 22.65
CA GLY A 269 8.59 2.91 21.83
C GLY A 269 8.31 2.76 20.34
N SER A 270 7.04 2.83 19.92
CA SER A 270 6.71 2.95 18.49
C SER A 270 6.96 4.36 17.98
N TYR A 271 7.38 4.48 16.73
CA TYR A 271 7.60 5.76 16.08
C TYR A 271 7.12 5.74 14.63
N PHE A 272 6.83 6.94 14.13
CA PHE A 272 6.42 7.16 12.76
C PHE A 272 7.56 7.75 11.92
N GLN A 273 7.63 7.33 10.68
CA GLN A 273 8.52 7.91 9.68
C GLN A 273 7.75 8.09 8.37
N ILE A 274 7.69 9.31 7.86
CA ILE A 274 7.16 9.57 6.53
C ILE A 274 8.24 9.19 5.52
N ILE A 275 7.85 8.45 4.50
CA ILE A 275 8.72 8.08 3.38
C ILE A 275 8.19 8.71 2.09
N PRO A 276 9.08 9.02 1.13
CA PRO A 276 8.65 9.53 -0.18
C PRO A 276 7.65 8.58 -0.85
N THR A 277 6.65 9.16 -1.46
CA THR A 277 5.70 8.41 -2.29
C THR A 277 6.40 8.01 -3.59
N GLY A 278 6.40 6.71 -3.90
CA GLY A 278 7.01 6.16 -5.11
C GLY A 278 6.72 4.67 -5.21
N HIS A 279 7.04 4.10 -6.36
CA HIS A 279 6.80 2.67 -6.63
C HIS A 279 8.04 1.80 -6.34
N ASP A 280 9.21 2.42 -6.20
CA ASP A 280 10.50 1.73 -6.08
C ASP A 280 10.51 0.74 -4.91
N MET A 281 10.10 1.18 -3.73
CA MET A 281 10.04 0.34 -2.54
C MET A 281 9.09 -0.84 -2.72
N ALA A 282 7.94 -0.63 -3.35
CA ALA A 282 6.97 -1.69 -3.59
C ALA A 282 7.48 -2.69 -4.65
N LEU A 283 8.18 -2.24 -5.69
CA LEU A 283 8.85 -3.11 -6.67
C LEU A 283 9.93 -3.96 -6.01
N ILE A 284 10.80 -3.33 -5.20
CA ILE A 284 11.84 -4.04 -4.43
C ILE A 284 11.20 -5.08 -3.52
N GLY A 285 10.16 -4.69 -2.78
CA GLY A 285 9.50 -5.58 -1.83
C GLY A 285 8.77 -6.75 -2.48
N ALA A 286 8.11 -6.54 -3.61
CA ALA A 286 7.50 -7.61 -4.38
C ALA A 286 8.57 -8.62 -4.84
N ALA A 287 9.70 -8.14 -5.38
CA ALA A 287 10.83 -8.99 -5.78
C ALA A 287 11.43 -9.74 -4.58
N VAL A 288 11.63 -9.07 -3.45
CA VAL A 288 12.16 -9.70 -2.22
C VAL A 288 11.21 -10.79 -1.71
N ALA A 289 9.91 -10.54 -1.69
CA ALA A 289 8.91 -11.52 -1.25
C ALA A 289 8.90 -12.79 -2.11
N SER A 290 9.23 -12.69 -3.41
CA SER A 290 9.28 -13.85 -4.30
C SER A 290 10.46 -14.79 -4.06
N ARG A 291 11.52 -14.31 -3.38
CA ARG A 291 12.74 -15.10 -3.08
C ARG A 291 12.58 -15.99 -1.85
N SER A 292 11.55 -15.72 -1.04
CA SER A 292 11.32 -16.41 0.24
C SER A 292 10.33 -17.58 0.10
N LYS A 293 9.83 -17.83 -1.09
CA LYS A 293 8.94 -18.93 -1.46
C LYS A 293 9.62 -19.82 -2.48
#